data_a9f4f1a47d0961a4348840000d82952d
#
_entry.id   a9f4f1a47d0961a4348840000d82952d
#
_cell.length_a   1.000
_cell.length_b   1.000
_cell.length_c   1.000
_cell.angle_alpha   90.00
_cell.angle_beta   90.00
_cell.angle_gamma   90.00
#
_symmetry.space_group_name_H-M   'P 1'
#
loop_
_entity.id
_entity.type
_entity.pdbx_description
1 polymer ?
#
loop_
_entity_poly.entity_id
_entity_poly.type
_entity_poly.pdbx_seq_one_letter_code
_entity_poly.pdbx_strand_id
1 'polypeptide(L)'
;ESKDRVRSALQNAQLDFPSLKRITINLAPADLPKEGGRFDLAIALGLLAASGQIPADRLTDCECIGELALSGELRPVQGVLPVALACRDAGRTLILPRANAAEAALVKGVELIAADHLLALCEHLRNERELPPLSAAPATPAAKVAELAEVQGQQQAKRALIVAASGGHNL
;
A
#
# COMPACT_ATOMS: atom_id res chain seq x y z
N GLU A 1 6.77 -2.58 -18.13
CA GLU A 1 6.92 -1.44 -17.20
C GLU A 1 7.14 -1.92 -15.76
N SER A 2 6.21 -2.63 -15.07
CA SER A 2 6.46 -3.17 -13.72
C SER A 2 7.70 -4.06 -13.63
N LYS A 3 7.96 -4.91 -14.63
CA LYS A 3 9.16 -5.75 -14.69
C LYS A 3 10.45 -4.93 -14.62
N ASP A 4 10.49 -3.82 -15.34
CA ASP A 4 11.69 -2.97 -15.42
C ASP A 4 11.86 -2.15 -14.13
N ARG A 5 10.75 -1.65 -13.54
CA ARG A 5 10.77 -0.99 -12.23
C ARG A 5 11.28 -1.93 -11.13
N VAL A 6 10.69 -3.12 -11.03
CA VAL A 6 11.08 -4.12 -10.02
C VAL A 6 12.55 -4.52 -10.19
N ARG A 7 12.99 -4.77 -11.42
CA ARG A 7 14.41 -5.09 -11.69
C ARG A 7 15.36 -3.98 -11.23
N SER A 8 15.06 -2.74 -11.61
CA SER A 8 15.88 -1.59 -11.23
C SER A 8 15.86 -1.36 -9.73
N ALA A 9 14.69 -1.47 -9.08
CA ALA A 9 14.55 -1.31 -7.65
C ALA A 9 15.36 -2.37 -6.87
N LEU A 10 15.33 -3.63 -7.29
CA LEU A 10 16.13 -4.70 -6.69
C LEU A 10 17.64 -4.41 -6.82
N GLN A 11 18.10 -4.10 -8.03
CA GLN A 11 19.52 -3.82 -8.29
C GLN A 11 20.02 -2.60 -7.50
N ASN A 12 19.25 -1.53 -7.47
CA ASN A 12 19.63 -0.30 -6.72
C ASN A 12 19.52 -0.47 -5.20
N ALA A 13 18.68 -1.39 -4.73
CA ALA A 13 18.60 -1.80 -3.33
C ALA A 13 19.68 -2.83 -2.94
N GLN A 14 20.65 -3.14 -3.82
CA GLN A 14 21.71 -4.13 -3.60
C GLN A 14 21.17 -5.56 -3.35
N LEU A 15 20.03 -5.88 -3.97
CA LEU A 15 19.41 -7.19 -3.97
C LEU A 15 19.60 -7.86 -5.32
N ASP A 16 19.76 -9.18 -5.34
CA ASP A 16 20.00 -9.91 -6.57
C ASP A 16 18.72 -10.07 -7.40
N PHE A 17 18.79 -9.68 -8.66
CA PHE A 17 17.75 -10.00 -9.63
C PHE A 17 18.12 -11.32 -10.34
N PRO A 18 17.26 -12.35 -10.35
CA PRO A 18 17.58 -13.68 -10.89
C PRO A 18 17.60 -13.67 -12.44
N SER A 19 18.57 -12.98 -13.04
CA SER A 19 18.68 -12.72 -14.48
C SER A 19 18.81 -13.98 -15.32
N LEU A 20 19.39 -15.06 -14.76
CA LEU A 20 19.64 -16.33 -15.44
C LEU A 20 18.49 -17.32 -15.31
N LYS A 21 17.41 -16.95 -14.64
CA LYS A 21 16.22 -17.80 -14.43
C LYS A 21 15.05 -17.34 -15.31
N ARG A 22 14.23 -18.31 -15.73
CA ARG A 22 12.94 -17.96 -16.34
C ARG A 22 12.00 -17.53 -15.22
N ILE A 23 11.49 -16.30 -15.33
CA ILE A 23 10.55 -15.72 -14.37
C ILE A 23 9.17 -15.69 -15.03
N THR A 24 8.19 -16.32 -14.40
CA THR A 24 6.78 -16.24 -14.77
C THR A 24 6.01 -15.63 -13.61
N ILE A 25 5.31 -14.54 -13.86
CA ILE A 25 4.47 -13.85 -12.87
C ILE A 25 3.03 -14.02 -13.30
N ASN A 26 2.22 -14.63 -12.45
CA ASN A 26 0.79 -14.77 -12.66
C ASN A 26 0.04 -13.91 -11.65
N LEU A 27 -0.66 -12.91 -12.15
CA LEU A 27 -1.54 -12.04 -11.35
C LEU A 27 -2.99 -12.45 -11.61
N ALA A 28 -3.47 -13.41 -10.86
CA ALA A 28 -4.85 -13.87 -10.92
C ALA A 28 -5.80 -12.95 -10.12
N PRO A 29 -7.10 -12.92 -10.43
CA PRO A 29 -7.74 -13.42 -11.66
C PRO A 29 -7.51 -12.48 -12.85
N ALA A 30 -7.57 -13.03 -14.09
CA ALA A 30 -7.19 -12.29 -15.29
C ALA A 30 -8.18 -11.17 -15.70
N ASP A 31 -9.42 -11.30 -15.31
CA ASP A 31 -10.52 -10.39 -15.60
C ASP A 31 -10.52 -9.09 -14.79
N LEU A 32 -9.75 -9.02 -13.71
CA LEU A 32 -9.62 -7.79 -12.91
C LEU A 32 -8.53 -6.87 -13.47
N PRO A 33 -8.85 -5.57 -13.70
CA PRO A 33 -7.85 -4.59 -14.11
C PRO A 33 -6.71 -4.49 -13.09
N LYS A 34 -5.48 -4.53 -13.56
CA LYS A 34 -4.27 -4.43 -12.74
C LYS A 34 -3.43 -3.28 -13.26
N GLU A 35 -3.88 -2.07 -12.95
CA GLU A 35 -3.24 -0.84 -13.40
C GLU A 35 -2.28 -0.28 -12.35
N GLY A 36 -1.28 0.47 -12.81
CA GLY A 36 -0.30 1.15 -11.98
C GLY A 36 0.75 0.23 -11.35
N GLY A 37 1.52 0.80 -10.43
CA GLY A 37 2.63 0.15 -9.73
C GLY A 37 2.27 -0.57 -8.44
N ARG A 38 0.98 -0.61 -8.05
CA ARG A 38 0.57 -1.11 -6.73
C ARG A 38 0.96 -2.56 -6.42
N PHE A 39 1.27 -3.36 -7.45
CA PHE A 39 1.70 -4.75 -7.31
C PHE A 39 3.22 -4.92 -7.33
N ASP A 40 3.99 -3.85 -7.57
CA ASP A 40 5.45 -3.91 -7.69
C ASP A 40 6.09 -4.51 -6.44
N LEU A 41 5.63 -4.11 -5.25
CA LEU A 41 6.12 -4.64 -3.98
C LEU A 41 5.86 -6.15 -3.85
N ALA A 42 4.64 -6.60 -4.16
CA ALA A 42 4.29 -8.02 -4.10
C ALA A 42 5.13 -8.85 -5.08
N ILE A 43 5.36 -8.34 -6.29
CA ILE A 43 6.21 -8.97 -7.31
C ILE A 43 7.65 -9.06 -6.81
N ALA A 44 8.20 -7.98 -6.26
CA ALA A 44 9.57 -7.94 -5.74
C ALA A 44 9.76 -8.94 -4.59
N LEU A 45 8.88 -8.94 -3.59
CA LEU A 45 8.94 -9.86 -2.46
C LEU A 45 8.78 -11.32 -2.92
N GLY A 46 7.88 -11.60 -3.86
CA GLY A 46 7.72 -12.93 -4.45
C GLY A 46 8.98 -13.42 -5.16
N LEU A 47 9.67 -12.54 -5.91
CA LEU A 47 10.95 -12.85 -6.56
C LEU A 47 12.05 -13.13 -5.54
N LEU A 48 12.14 -12.31 -4.49
CA LEU A 48 13.14 -12.45 -3.43
C LEU A 48 12.93 -13.72 -2.62
N ALA A 49 11.70 -14.08 -2.32
CA ALA A 49 11.36 -15.34 -1.65
C ALA A 49 11.69 -16.55 -2.54
N ALA A 50 11.30 -16.51 -3.82
CA ALA A 50 11.58 -17.57 -4.78
C ALA A 50 13.07 -17.78 -5.07
N SER A 51 13.89 -16.73 -4.91
CA SER A 51 15.37 -16.80 -5.04
C SER A 51 16.10 -17.08 -3.72
N GLY A 52 15.37 -17.24 -2.61
CA GLY A 52 15.95 -17.55 -1.30
C GLY A 52 16.61 -16.37 -0.61
N GLN A 53 16.36 -15.14 -1.06
CA GLN A 53 16.93 -13.93 -0.46
C GLN A 53 16.15 -13.45 0.77
N ILE A 54 14.89 -13.85 0.90
CA ILE A 54 14.07 -13.68 2.11
C ILE A 54 13.35 -15.00 2.42
N PRO A 55 13.01 -15.27 3.69
CA PRO A 55 12.29 -16.49 4.06
C PRO A 55 10.86 -16.46 3.49
N ALA A 56 10.47 -17.49 2.74
CA ALA A 56 9.16 -17.56 2.09
C ALA A 56 8.00 -17.73 3.10
N ASP A 57 8.24 -18.38 4.22
CA ASP A 57 7.29 -18.57 5.31
C ASP A 57 6.83 -17.26 5.94
N ARG A 58 7.69 -16.23 5.93
CA ARG A 58 7.35 -14.89 6.42
C ARG A 58 6.30 -14.17 5.57
N LEU A 59 6.01 -14.65 4.38
CA LEU A 59 5.02 -14.07 3.47
C LEU A 59 3.71 -14.87 3.39
N THR A 60 3.63 -16.03 4.03
CA THR A 60 2.50 -16.97 3.89
C THR A 60 1.17 -16.32 4.29
N ASP A 61 1.16 -15.56 5.39
CA ASP A 61 -0.03 -14.90 5.91
C ASP A 61 0.02 -13.37 5.70
N CYS A 62 0.71 -12.93 4.64
CA CYS A 62 0.85 -11.53 4.31
C CYS A 62 0.10 -11.17 3.02
N GLU A 63 -0.46 -9.97 3.00
CA GLU A 63 -0.86 -9.25 1.80
C GLU A 63 0.12 -8.09 1.56
N CYS A 64 0.45 -7.83 0.30
CA CYS A 64 1.46 -6.82 -0.03
C CYS A 64 0.91 -5.84 -1.06
N ILE A 65 0.97 -4.54 -0.75
CA ILE A 65 0.67 -3.48 -1.70
C ILE A 65 1.74 -2.39 -1.64
N GLY A 66 2.11 -1.83 -2.78
CA GLY A 66 3.06 -0.72 -2.84
C GLY A 66 3.68 -0.59 -4.22
N GLU A 67 3.94 0.63 -4.63
CA GLU A 67 4.72 0.92 -5.82
C GLU A 67 6.20 1.04 -5.46
N LEU A 68 7.08 0.60 -6.35
CA LEU A 68 8.52 0.74 -6.19
C LEU A 68 9.06 1.88 -7.06
N ALA A 69 9.80 2.79 -6.46
CA ALA A 69 10.69 3.67 -7.18
C ALA A 69 11.90 2.87 -7.71
N LEU A 70 12.55 3.38 -8.73
CA LEU A 70 13.77 2.75 -9.28
C LEU A 70 14.91 2.66 -8.25
N SER A 71 14.91 3.55 -7.24
CA SER A 71 15.85 3.54 -6.10
C SER A 71 15.61 2.40 -5.11
N GLY A 72 14.43 1.75 -5.12
CA GLY A 72 14.00 0.80 -4.11
C GLY A 72 13.14 1.40 -2.99
N GLU A 73 12.84 2.71 -3.05
CA GLU A 73 11.88 3.35 -2.15
C GLU A 73 10.47 2.85 -2.39
N LEU A 74 9.69 2.68 -1.32
CA LEU A 74 8.28 2.34 -1.40
C LEU A 74 7.45 3.62 -1.53
N ARG A 75 6.71 3.72 -2.63
CA ARG A 75 5.81 4.84 -2.91
C ARG A 75 4.39 4.53 -2.48
N PRO A 76 3.67 5.53 -1.97
CA PRO A 76 2.28 5.34 -1.55
C PRO A 76 1.37 4.97 -2.72
N VAL A 77 0.35 4.18 -2.41
CA VAL A 77 -0.69 3.77 -3.34
C VAL A 77 -2.06 4.22 -2.84
N GLN A 78 -3.01 4.35 -3.75
CA GLN A 78 -4.39 4.70 -3.38
C GLN A 78 -5.20 3.47 -2.98
N GLY A 79 -6.26 3.68 -2.20
CA GLY A 79 -7.22 2.63 -1.83
C GLY A 79 -6.67 1.62 -0.85
N VAL A 80 -5.88 2.04 0.12
CA VAL A 80 -5.31 1.18 1.16
C VAL A 80 -6.37 0.75 2.18
N LEU A 81 -7.32 1.62 2.51
CA LEU A 81 -8.34 1.35 3.51
C LEU A 81 -9.16 0.07 3.24
N PRO A 82 -9.73 -0.15 2.04
CA PRO A 82 -10.43 -1.39 1.74
C PRO A 82 -9.52 -2.63 1.79
N VAL A 83 -8.24 -2.51 1.43
CA VAL A 83 -7.29 -3.62 1.54
C VAL A 83 -7.01 -3.95 3.00
N ALA A 84 -6.81 -2.94 3.85
CA ALA A 84 -6.60 -3.13 5.29
C ALA A 84 -7.82 -3.79 5.97
N LEU A 85 -9.05 -3.43 5.56
CA LEU A 85 -10.27 -4.09 6.03
C LEU A 85 -10.29 -5.57 5.63
N ALA A 86 -9.99 -5.88 4.36
CA ALA A 86 -9.94 -7.26 3.87
C ALA A 86 -8.85 -8.08 4.58
N CYS A 87 -7.67 -7.50 4.84
CA CYS A 87 -6.59 -8.16 5.59
C CYS A 87 -7.02 -8.49 7.02
N ARG A 88 -7.65 -7.53 7.72
CA ARG A 88 -8.18 -7.75 9.08
C ARG A 88 -9.19 -8.91 9.08
N ASP A 89 -10.14 -8.91 8.16
CA ASP A 89 -11.21 -9.91 8.10
C ASP A 89 -10.67 -11.30 7.75
N ALA A 90 -9.56 -11.36 7.01
CA ALA A 90 -8.84 -12.58 6.67
C ALA A 90 -7.80 -12.99 7.74
N GLY A 91 -7.57 -12.19 8.79
CA GLY A 91 -6.54 -12.45 9.81
C GLY A 91 -5.12 -12.39 9.26
N ARG A 92 -4.86 -11.55 8.24
CA ARG A 92 -3.57 -11.43 7.56
C ARG A 92 -2.87 -10.12 7.89
N THR A 93 -1.54 -10.15 7.85
CA THR A 93 -0.68 -8.98 8.00
C THR A 93 -0.59 -8.21 6.68
N LEU A 94 -0.74 -6.89 6.71
CA LEU A 94 -0.59 -6.03 5.53
C LEU A 94 0.80 -5.40 5.49
N ILE A 95 1.56 -5.69 4.43
CA ILE A 95 2.85 -5.06 4.13
C ILE A 95 2.59 -3.91 3.14
N LEU A 96 3.02 -2.69 3.50
CA LEU A 96 2.68 -1.49 2.75
C LEU A 96 3.76 -0.40 2.88
N PRO A 97 3.74 0.63 2.00
CA PRO A 97 4.57 1.82 2.18
C PRO A 97 4.25 2.55 3.48
N ARG A 98 5.27 3.03 4.20
CA ARG A 98 5.10 3.77 5.45
C ARG A 98 4.19 5.01 5.29
N ALA A 99 4.24 5.66 4.15
CA ALA A 99 3.38 6.79 3.82
C ALA A 99 1.88 6.45 3.86
N ASN A 100 1.51 5.18 3.67
CA ASN A 100 0.13 4.70 3.78
C ASN A 100 -0.25 4.20 5.18
N ALA A 101 0.70 4.09 6.09
CA ALA A 101 0.46 3.47 7.40
C ALA A 101 -0.62 4.18 8.22
N ALA A 102 -0.66 5.51 8.17
CA ALA A 102 -1.65 6.31 8.89
C ALA A 102 -3.09 6.01 8.41
N GLU A 103 -3.29 5.87 7.10
CA GLU A 103 -4.58 5.48 6.51
C GLU A 103 -4.96 4.05 6.91
N ALA A 104 -4.04 3.10 6.79
CA ALA A 104 -4.28 1.70 7.15
C ALA A 104 -4.58 1.53 8.64
N ALA A 105 -3.92 2.29 9.52
CA ALA A 105 -4.11 2.25 10.97
C ALA A 105 -5.49 2.73 11.44
N LEU A 106 -6.29 3.35 10.59
CA LEU A 106 -7.70 3.62 10.88
C LEU A 106 -8.51 2.32 11.06
N VAL A 107 -8.05 1.23 10.46
CA VAL A 107 -8.64 -0.10 10.63
C VAL A 107 -8.08 -0.74 11.89
N LYS A 108 -8.89 -0.74 12.96
CA LYS A 108 -8.48 -1.39 14.22
C LYS A 108 -8.37 -2.90 14.04
N GLY A 109 -7.33 -3.48 14.60
CA GLY A 109 -7.12 -4.94 14.62
C GLY A 109 -6.44 -5.52 13.37
N VAL A 110 -6.01 -4.70 12.42
CA VAL A 110 -5.13 -5.15 11.33
C VAL A 110 -3.66 -5.08 11.79
N GLU A 111 -2.89 -6.11 11.47
CA GLU A 111 -1.45 -6.09 11.64
C GLU A 111 -0.78 -5.43 10.43
N LEU A 112 0.14 -4.51 10.69
CA LEU A 112 0.80 -3.71 9.65
C LEU A 112 2.32 -3.84 9.74
N ILE A 113 2.95 -4.09 8.60
CA ILE A 113 4.40 -3.95 8.40
C ILE A 113 4.61 -2.82 7.39
N ALA A 114 5.12 -1.69 7.84
CA ALA A 114 5.30 -0.51 7.01
C ALA A 114 6.76 -0.12 6.86
N ALA A 115 7.22 0.02 5.62
CA ALA A 115 8.59 0.36 5.30
C ALA A 115 8.66 1.53 4.31
N ASP A 116 9.79 2.25 4.35
CA ASP A 116 10.09 3.30 3.38
C ASP A 116 10.92 2.79 2.21
N HIS A 117 11.64 1.68 2.41
CA HIS A 117 12.59 1.15 1.43
C HIS A 117 12.60 -0.38 1.41
N LEU A 118 12.75 -0.95 0.20
CA LEU A 118 12.72 -2.40 -0.03
C LEU A 118 13.81 -3.14 0.78
N LEU A 119 15.03 -2.59 0.83
CA LEU A 119 16.13 -3.22 1.59
C LEU A 119 15.78 -3.32 3.08
N ALA A 120 15.30 -2.24 3.70
CA ALA A 120 14.91 -2.24 5.10
C ALA A 120 13.79 -3.26 5.41
N LEU A 121 12.86 -3.41 4.48
CA LEU A 121 11.81 -4.44 4.58
C LEU A 121 12.41 -5.86 4.51
N CYS A 122 13.35 -6.10 3.60
CA CYS A 122 14.04 -7.40 3.50
C CYS A 122 14.86 -7.73 4.75
N GLU A 123 15.58 -6.76 5.31
CA GLU A 123 16.32 -6.90 6.58
C GLU A 123 15.36 -7.28 7.72
N HIS A 124 14.19 -6.65 7.77
CA HIS A 124 13.16 -6.98 8.76
C HIS A 124 12.61 -8.40 8.57
N LEU A 125 12.29 -8.79 7.35
CA LEU A 125 11.79 -10.14 7.05
C LEU A 125 12.83 -11.25 7.35
N ARG A 126 14.12 -10.91 7.26
CA ARG A 126 15.25 -11.80 7.65
C ARG A 126 15.57 -11.77 9.15
N ASN A 127 14.86 -10.95 9.94
CA ASN A 127 15.14 -10.67 11.36
C ASN A 127 16.55 -10.08 11.62
N GLU A 128 17.12 -9.38 10.65
CA GLU A 128 18.41 -8.69 10.78
C GLU A 128 18.25 -7.32 11.40
N ARG A 129 17.10 -6.67 11.18
CA ARG A 129 16.79 -5.32 11.68
C ARG A 129 15.29 -5.15 11.88
N GLU A 130 14.91 -4.53 12.99
CA GLU A 130 13.52 -4.13 13.21
C GLU A 130 13.19 -2.83 12.44
N LEU A 131 12.00 -2.80 11.87
CA LEU A 131 11.46 -1.55 11.32
C LEU A 131 11.06 -0.61 12.45
N PRO A 132 11.18 0.70 12.25
CA PRO A 132 10.71 1.67 13.23
C PRO A 132 9.22 1.46 13.53
N PRO A 133 8.81 1.56 14.80
CA PRO A 133 7.40 1.41 15.17
C PRO A 133 6.53 2.41 14.40
N LEU A 134 5.29 2.02 14.13
CA LEU A 134 4.32 2.94 13.56
C LEU A 134 3.96 3.97 14.64
N SER A 135 4.37 5.21 14.42
CA SER A 135 3.88 6.32 15.24
C SER A 135 2.40 6.49 14.95
N ALA A 136 1.57 6.56 15.99
CA ALA A 136 0.19 7.00 15.81
C ALA A 136 0.23 8.35 15.10
N ALA A 137 -0.39 8.44 13.93
CA ALA A 137 -0.50 9.72 13.24
C ALA A 137 -1.14 10.71 14.20
N PRO A 138 -0.57 11.91 14.40
CA PRO A 138 -1.22 12.93 15.18
C PRO A 138 -2.61 13.13 14.56
N ALA A 139 -3.65 13.12 15.38
CA ALA A 139 -5.00 13.41 14.91
C ALA A 139 -4.93 14.76 14.17
N THR A 140 -5.12 14.72 12.87
CA THR A 140 -5.18 15.96 12.09
C THR A 140 -6.32 16.77 12.70
N PRO A 141 -6.07 17.98 13.22
CA PRO A 141 -7.15 18.79 13.77
C PRO A 141 -8.19 18.94 12.66
N ALA A 142 -9.46 18.70 12.99
CA ALA A 142 -10.55 18.81 12.03
C ALA A 142 -10.40 20.16 11.32
N ALA A 143 -10.17 20.10 10.01
CA ALA A 143 -10.11 21.32 9.22
C ALA A 143 -11.39 22.10 9.49
N LYS A 144 -11.27 23.41 9.74
CA LYS A 144 -12.45 24.27 9.86
C LYS A 144 -13.24 24.15 8.58
N VAL A 145 -14.31 23.38 8.61
CA VAL A 145 -15.16 23.18 7.44
C VAL A 145 -15.91 24.47 7.21
N ALA A 146 -15.76 25.07 6.02
CA ALA A 146 -16.55 26.23 5.63
C ALA A 146 -18.03 25.85 5.62
N GLU A 147 -18.86 26.67 6.23
CA GLU A 147 -20.30 26.42 6.26
C GLU A 147 -20.97 26.82 4.95
N LEU A 148 -21.98 26.07 4.52
CA LEU A 148 -22.79 26.41 3.36
C LEU A 148 -23.41 27.82 3.46
N ALA A 149 -23.59 28.34 4.66
CA ALA A 149 -24.08 29.68 4.94
C ALA A 149 -23.11 30.75 4.43
N GLU A 150 -21.79 30.49 4.41
CA GLU A 150 -20.76 31.43 3.97
C GLU A 150 -20.72 31.59 2.45
N VAL A 151 -21.28 30.66 1.69
CA VAL A 151 -21.34 30.73 0.23
C VAL A 151 -22.42 31.73 -0.20
N GLN A 152 -22.04 32.77 -0.89
CA GLN A 152 -23.00 33.76 -1.42
C GLN A 152 -23.70 33.20 -2.67
N GLY A 153 -25.03 33.29 -2.71
CA GLY A 153 -25.84 32.77 -3.83
C GLY A 153 -25.82 31.25 -3.95
N GLN A 154 -25.70 30.72 -5.17
CA GLN A 154 -25.58 29.28 -5.49
C GLN A 154 -26.70 28.39 -4.89
N GLN A 155 -27.96 28.87 -4.88
CA GLN A 155 -29.07 28.20 -4.21
C GLN A 155 -29.33 26.77 -4.71
N GLN A 156 -29.20 26.57 -6.03
CA GLN A 156 -29.39 25.22 -6.62
C GLN A 156 -28.31 24.26 -6.17
N ALA A 157 -27.04 24.66 -6.18
CA ALA A 157 -25.92 23.85 -5.73
C ALA A 157 -26.02 23.53 -4.22
N LYS A 158 -26.36 24.53 -3.40
CA LYS A 158 -26.61 24.33 -1.97
C LYS A 158 -27.73 23.31 -1.71
N ARG A 159 -28.84 23.41 -2.45
CA ARG A 159 -29.94 22.45 -2.32
C ARG A 159 -29.53 21.05 -2.75
N ALA A 160 -28.78 20.92 -3.85
CA ALA A 160 -28.27 19.63 -4.29
C ALA A 160 -27.37 18.97 -3.23
N LEU A 161 -26.44 19.74 -2.65
CA LEU A 161 -25.58 19.27 -1.55
C LEU A 161 -26.37 18.83 -0.32
N ILE A 162 -27.38 19.58 0.09
CA ILE A 162 -28.24 19.25 1.23
C ILE A 162 -29.01 17.95 0.95
N VAL A 163 -29.60 17.81 -0.24
CA VAL A 163 -30.35 16.60 -0.63
C VAL A 163 -29.43 15.38 -0.69
N ALA A 164 -28.25 15.52 -1.28
CA ALA A 164 -27.29 14.43 -1.34
C ALA A 164 -26.81 14.01 0.04
N ALA A 165 -26.46 14.96 0.89
CA ALA A 165 -26.03 14.68 2.27
C ALA A 165 -27.15 14.00 3.08
N SER A 166 -28.40 14.45 2.93
CA SER A 166 -29.56 13.88 3.64
C SER A 166 -29.88 12.45 3.18
N GLY A 167 -29.60 12.11 1.92
CA GLY A 167 -29.85 10.80 1.34
C GLY A 167 -28.62 9.88 1.32
N GLY A 168 -27.45 10.35 1.77
CA GLY A 168 -26.20 9.58 1.69
C GLY A 168 -25.74 9.34 0.24
N HIS A 169 -26.08 10.24 -0.68
CA HIS A 169 -25.75 10.12 -2.09
C HIS A 169 -24.40 10.76 -2.40
N ASN A 170 -23.69 10.18 -3.36
CA ASN A 170 -22.51 10.80 -3.96
C ASN A 170 -22.92 11.93 -4.93
N LEU A 171 -22.14 12.99 -4.97
CA LEU A 171 -22.27 14.11 -5.92
C LEU A 171 -21.02 14.19 -6.77
#